data_47293f567e7cc849e9c0818e020a1779
#
_entry.id   47293f567e7cc849e9c0818e020a1779
#
_cell.length_a   1.000
_cell.length_b   1.000
_cell.length_c   1.000
_cell.angle_alpha   90.00
_cell.angle_beta   90.00
_cell.angle_gamma   90.00
#
_symmetry.space_group_name_H-M   'P 1'
#
loop_
_entity.id
_entity.type
_entity.pdbx_description
1 polymer ?
#
loop_
_entity_poly.entity_id
_entity_poly.type
_entity_poly.pdbx_seq_one_letter_code
_entity_poly.pdbx_strand_id
1 'polypeptide(L)'
;MRVVVNPAHDPSAVAPPSAEARAYHASLPGYAPTPLRPLPGLADELGLGAVALKDESARLGLPAFKVLGASWAVERALRERPEVHTLVAASAGNHGRAVAHVAALRGLAARILLPARSAPARRAAIAAEGAELVVVDGDYEDAVRQAAEDGARDGCLEVADVGDSGPAHWVVDGYATLFTELGEAFDVVLVPTGVGSLAAAAARYGAMAGAAVIAVEPVAAACLAASLAAGAPTRVATPGTGMAGLDCAEVSAAAWPDLRAGIAGGVTVDDAEAQAAMRELAALGLAIGDCGAAALAALRALATEDAAAPLRAAVGLGAASRVLLIATEGPTDPDAYARATGAAEPRGAA
;
A
#
# COMPACT_ATOMS: atom_id res chain seq x y z
N MET A 1 18.85 8.27 -4.41
CA MET A 1 18.72 8.02 -5.87
C MET A 1 17.27 8.36 -6.22
N ARG A 2 17.03 9.30 -7.11
CA ARG A 2 15.67 9.78 -7.45
C ARG A 2 14.88 8.76 -8.27
N VAL A 3 15.56 8.07 -9.17
CA VAL A 3 14.95 7.13 -10.11
C VAL A 3 15.83 5.90 -10.27
N VAL A 4 15.21 4.73 -10.37
CA VAL A 4 15.85 3.47 -10.73
C VAL A 4 15.09 2.81 -11.89
N VAL A 5 15.80 2.34 -12.89
CA VAL A 5 15.26 1.42 -13.91
C VAL A 5 15.61 0.01 -13.48
N ASN A 6 14.64 -0.90 -13.50
CA ASN A 6 14.88 -2.29 -13.08
C ASN A 6 15.55 -3.09 -14.20
N PRO A 7 16.81 -3.52 -14.03
CA PRO A 7 17.52 -4.30 -15.05
C PRO A 7 17.00 -5.74 -15.20
N ALA A 8 16.24 -6.22 -14.20
CA ALA A 8 15.69 -7.58 -14.18
C ALA A 8 14.20 -7.62 -14.57
N HIS A 9 13.64 -6.53 -15.12
CA HIS A 9 12.24 -6.44 -15.51
C HIS A 9 11.89 -7.47 -16.59
N ASP A 10 11.09 -8.45 -16.22
CA ASP A 10 10.56 -9.50 -17.08
C ASP A 10 9.12 -9.84 -16.64
N PRO A 11 8.12 -9.11 -17.12
CA PRO A 11 6.73 -9.34 -16.71
C PRO A 11 6.21 -10.73 -17.11
N SER A 12 6.86 -11.44 -18.04
CA SER A 12 6.47 -12.81 -18.38
C SER A 12 6.75 -13.84 -17.27
N ALA A 13 7.63 -13.50 -16.33
CA ALA A 13 7.96 -14.34 -15.17
C ALA A 13 7.05 -14.08 -13.95
N VAL A 14 6.10 -13.13 -14.05
CA VAL A 14 5.19 -12.76 -12.96
C VAL A 14 3.95 -13.66 -12.96
N ALA A 15 3.54 -14.14 -11.77
CA ALA A 15 2.34 -14.95 -11.63
C ALA A 15 1.06 -14.13 -11.91
N PRO A 16 -0.01 -14.75 -12.46
CA PRO A 16 -1.27 -14.04 -12.64
C PRO A 16 -1.92 -13.71 -11.30
N PRO A 17 -2.76 -12.62 -11.23
CA PRO A 17 -3.49 -12.29 -10.03
C PRO A 17 -4.51 -13.35 -9.65
N SER A 18 -4.74 -13.56 -8.33
CA SER A 18 -5.76 -14.48 -7.83
C SER A 18 -7.17 -13.96 -8.12
N ALA A 19 -8.01 -14.79 -8.77
CA ALA A 19 -9.41 -14.48 -9.00
C ALA A 19 -10.29 -14.77 -7.75
N GLU A 20 -9.86 -15.65 -6.86
CA GLU A 20 -10.64 -16.06 -5.68
C GLU A 20 -10.83 -14.92 -4.68
N ALA A 21 -9.79 -14.10 -4.47
CA ALA A 21 -9.85 -12.95 -3.56
C ALA A 21 -10.97 -11.98 -3.95
N ARG A 22 -11.13 -11.69 -5.25
CA ARG A 22 -12.19 -10.83 -5.76
C ARG A 22 -13.58 -11.39 -5.48
N ALA A 23 -13.79 -12.68 -5.73
CA ALA A 23 -15.06 -13.34 -5.46
C ALA A 23 -15.42 -13.30 -3.97
N TYR A 24 -14.43 -13.54 -3.11
CA TYR A 24 -14.61 -13.43 -1.66
C TYR A 24 -14.99 -12.00 -1.24
N HIS A 25 -14.22 -10.99 -1.65
CA HIS A 25 -14.51 -9.61 -1.29
C HIS A 25 -15.89 -9.16 -1.77
N ALA A 26 -16.31 -9.58 -2.97
CA ALA A 26 -17.64 -9.27 -3.51
C ALA A 26 -18.79 -9.87 -2.66
N SER A 27 -18.51 -10.87 -1.85
CA SER A 27 -19.49 -11.47 -0.92
C SER A 27 -19.56 -10.76 0.43
N LEU A 28 -18.61 -9.87 0.75
CA LEU A 28 -18.59 -9.19 2.04
C LEU A 28 -19.68 -8.09 2.11
N PRO A 29 -20.35 -7.94 3.26
CA PRO A 29 -21.26 -6.84 3.50
C PRO A 29 -20.58 -5.48 3.30
N GLY A 30 -21.24 -4.56 2.58
CA GLY A 30 -20.70 -3.23 2.32
C GLY A 30 -19.59 -3.16 1.26
N TYR A 31 -19.27 -4.29 0.60
CA TYR A 31 -18.35 -4.25 -0.50
C TYR A 31 -18.92 -3.47 -1.70
N ALA A 32 -18.10 -2.56 -2.21
CA ALA A 32 -18.30 -1.92 -3.50
C ALA A 32 -16.93 -1.64 -4.14
N PRO A 33 -16.81 -1.66 -5.47
CA PRO A 33 -15.61 -1.15 -6.13
C PRO A 33 -15.36 0.30 -5.72
N THR A 34 -14.11 0.61 -5.36
CA THR A 34 -13.76 2.00 -5.04
C THR A 34 -13.69 2.86 -6.30
N PRO A 35 -13.90 4.18 -6.16
CA PRO A 35 -13.95 5.07 -7.30
C PRO A 35 -12.66 5.09 -8.11
N LEU A 36 -12.80 5.18 -9.43
CA LEU A 36 -11.76 5.59 -10.35
C LEU A 36 -12.03 7.04 -10.74
N ARG A 37 -11.15 7.97 -10.33
CA ARG A 37 -11.29 9.41 -10.47
C ARG A 37 -10.50 9.92 -11.68
N PRO A 38 -11.09 10.35 -12.76
CA PRO A 38 -10.35 10.96 -13.87
C PRO A 38 -9.78 12.32 -13.46
N LEU A 39 -8.56 12.60 -13.87
CA LEU A 39 -7.83 13.85 -13.61
C LEU A 39 -7.44 14.52 -14.95
N PRO A 40 -8.43 15.00 -15.76
CA PRO A 40 -8.16 15.49 -17.11
C PRO A 40 -7.28 16.75 -17.11
N GLY A 41 -7.45 17.67 -16.15
CA GLY A 41 -6.60 18.86 -16.04
C GLY A 41 -5.13 18.52 -15.81
N LEU A 42 -4.85 17.47 -15.02
CA LEU A 42 -3.49 16.98 -14.82
C LEU A 42 -2.94 16.29 -16.08
N ALA A 43 -3.77 15.54 -16.80
CA ALA A 43 -3.36 14.93 -18.06
C ALA A 43 -2.97 16.00 -19.10
N ASP A 44 -3.80 17.02 -19.25
CA ASP A 44 -3.53 18.15 -20.17
C ASP A 44 -2.26 18.90 -19.78
N GLU A 45 -2.07 19.21 -18.49
CA GLU A 45 -0.89 19.91 -17.96
C GLU A 45 0.40 19.12 -18.24
N LEU A 46 0.38 17.80 -18.06
CA LEU A 46 1.56 16.94 -18.23
C LEU A 46 1.73 16.42 -19.68
N GLY A 47 0.81 16.75 -20.59
CA GLY A 47 0.85 16.30 -21.98
C GLY A 47 0.67 14.79 -22.12
N LEU A 48 -0.21 14.18 -21.29
CA LEU A 48 -0.51 12.75 -21.28
C LEU A 48 -1.89 12.46 -21.89
N GLY A 49 -2.12 11.23 -22.35
CA GLY A 49 -3.38 10.83 -22.96
C GLY A 49 -4.53 10.77 -21.94
N ALA A 50 -4.26 10.27 -20.74
CA ALA A 50 -5.18 10.30 -19.62
C ALA A 50 -4.44 10.10 -18.29
N VAL A 51 -4.97 10.67 -17.20
CA VAL A 51 -4.56 10.36 -15.84
C VAL A 51 -5.82 10.03 -15.03
N ALA A 52 -5.78 8.93 -14.31
CA ALA A 52 -6.85 8.55 -13.38
C ALA A 52 -6.24 8.14 -12.03
N LEU A 53 -7.03 8.32 -10.96
CA LEU A 53 -6.66 7.97 -9.59
C LEU A 53 -7.63 6.92 -9.07
N LYS A 54 -7.13 5.76 -8.67
CA LYS A 54 -7.88 4.74 -7.94
C LYS A 54 -7.93 5.13 -6.47
N ASP A 55 -9.11 5.49 -6.00
CA ASP A 55 -9.34 6.12 -4.71
C ASP A 55 -9.64 5.07 -3.62
N GLU A 56 -8.61 4.66 -2.89
CA GLU A 56 -8.70 3.72 -1.76
C GLU A 56 -8.81 4.44 -0.39
N SER A 57 -9.22 5.70 -0.39
CA SER A 57 -9.42 6.47 0.85
C SER A 57 -10.59 5.97 1.71
N ALA A 58 -11.44 5.11 1.15
CA ALA A 58 -12.52 4.44 1.87
C ALA A 58 -12.74 3.03 1.29
N ARG A 59 -12.41 2.01 2.07
CA ARG A 59 -12.55 0.59 1.66
C ARG A 59 -13.13 -0.23 2.80
N LEU A 60 -14.34 -0.82 2.61
CA LEU A 60 -14.98 -1.70 3.59
C LEU A 60 -15.01 -1.10 5.02
N GLY A 61 -15.37 0.18 5.15
CA GLY A 61 -15.45 0.88 6.43
C GLY A 61 -14.12 1.42 6.97
N LEU A 62 -12.99 1.18 6.31
CA LEU A 62 -11.68 1.68 6.71
C LEU A 62 -11.15 2.76 5.74
N PRO A 63 -10.30 3.68 6.21
CA PRO A 63 -9.74 4.76 5.38
C PRO A 63 -8.52 4.33 4.55
N ALA A 64 -8.37 3.04 4.22
CA ALA A 64 -7.25 2.51 3.46
C ALA A 64 -7.53 1.13 2.86
N PHE A 65 -6.78 0.76 1.84
CA PHE A 65 -6.91 -0.52 1.10
C PHE A 65 -6.55 -1.78 1.91
N LYS A 66 -5.85 -1.67 3.03
CA LYS A 66 -5.23 -2.78 3.77
C LYS A 66 -6.21 -3.90 4.18
N VAL A 67 -7.48 -3.57 4.34
CA VAL A 67 -8.53 -4.55 4.67
C VAL A 67 -8.69 -5.64 3.59
N LEU A 68 -8.38 -5.36 2.33
CA LEU A 68 -8.43 -6.38 1.27
C LEU A 68 -7.44 -7.52 1.53
N GLY A 69 -6.18 -7.18 1.80
CA GLY A 69 -5.18 -8.20 2.12
C GLY A 69 -5.47 -8.93 3.43
N ALA A 70 -5.78 -8.18 4.49
CA ALA A 70 -6.06 -8.76 5.80
C ALA A 70 -7.26 -9.71 5.78
N SER A 71 -8.39 -9.30 5.17
CA SER A 71 -9.60 -10.12 5.15
C SER A 71 -9.43 -11.40 4.32
N TRP A 72 -8.72 -11.34 3.19
CA TRP A 72 -8.44 -12.53 2.39
C TRP A 72 -7.48 -13.48 3.10
N ALA A 73 -6.40 -12.96 3.70
CA ALA A 73 -5.47 -13.78 4.46
C ALA A 73 -6.15 -14.51 5.63
N VAL A 74 -7.02 -13.81 6.36
CA VAL A 74 -7.81 -14.41 7.44
C VAL A 74 -8.78 -15.46 6.92
N GLU A 75 -9.51 -15.19 5.83
CA GLU A 75 -10.42 -16.16 5.21
C GLU A 75 -9.67 -17.44 4.79
N ARG A 76 -8.51 -17.30 4.15
CA ARG A 76 -7.67 -18.45 3.74
C ARG A 76 -7.21 -19.25 4.95
N ALA A 77 -6.73 -18.55 5.97
CA ALA A 77 -6.24 -19.19 7.17
C ALA A 77 -7.35 -19.96 7.92
N LEU A 78 -8.54 -19.39 8.06
CA LEU A 78 -9.68 -20.03 8.75
C LEU A 78 -10.22 -21.26 8.00
N ARG A 79 -10.04 -21.34 6.68
CA ARG A 79 -10.36 -22.55 5.91
C ARG A 79 -9.41 -23.70 6.24
N GLU A 80 -8.14 -23.39 6.52
CA GLU A 80 -7.10 -24.38 6.86
C GLU A 80 -7.02 -24.66 8.36
N ARG A 81 -7.34 -23.65 9.18
CA ARG A 81 -7.23 -23.67 10.65
C ARG A 81 -8.48 -23.10 11.31
N PRO A 82 -9.61 -23.83 11.29
CA PRO A 82 -10.90 -23.36 11.83
C PRO A 82 -10.89 -23.14 13.34
N GLU A 83 -9.91 -23.68 14.07
CA GLU A 83 -9.71 -23.48 15.51
C GLU A 83 -9.16 -22.10 15.89
N VAL A 84 -8.71 -21.30 14.93
CA VAL A 84 -8.19 -19.95 15.19
C VAL A 84 -9.28 -19.05 15.75
N HIS A 85 -9.00 -18.44 16.90
CA HIS A 85 -9.91 -17.53 17.60
C HIS A 85 -9.26 -16.16 17.91
N THR A 86 -7.95 -16.00 17.71
CA THR A 86 -7.20 -14.76 17.95
C THR A 86 -6.31 -14.43 16.78
N LEU A 87 -6.48 -13.23 16.22
CA LEU A 87 -5.57 -12.69 15.19
C LEU A 87 -4.50 -11.81 15.85
N VAL A 88 -3.28 -11.96 15.41
CA VAL A 88 -2.11 -11.21 15.91
C VAL A 88 -1.46 -10.45 14.78
N ALA A 89 -1.06 -9.20 15.01
CA ALA A 89 -0.25 -8.44 14.05
C ALA A 89 0.66 -7.43 14.73
N ALA A 90 1.81 -7.18 14.15
CA ALA A 90 2.71 -6.10 14.56
C ALA A 90 2.53 -4.92 13.62
N SER A 91 1.71 -3.93 13.99
CA SER A 91 1.54 -2.72 13.19
C SER A 91 0.83 -1.62 13.95
N ALA A 92 1.41 -0.42 13.97
CA ALA A 92 0.75 0.79 14.48
C ALA A 92 -0.01 1.57 13.39
N GLY A 93 -0.14 1.02 12.20
CA GLY A 93 -0.75 1.67 11.02
C GLY A 93 -1.99 0.96 10.50
N ASN A 94 -2.26 1.19 9.21
CA ASN A 94 -3.44 0.68 8.52
C ASN A 94 -3.54 -0.86 8.50
N HIS A 95 -2.41 -1.58 8.53
CA HIS A 95 -2.44 -3.04 8.56
C HIS A 95 -2.97 -3.56 9.90
N GLY A 96 -2.43 -3.07 11.03
CA GLY A 96 -2.93 -3.45 12.36
C GLY A 96 -4.40 -3.10 12.55
N ARG A 97 -4.83 -1.91 12.08
CA ARG A 97 -6.24 -1.53 12.08
C ARG A 97 -7.11 -2.47 11.24
N ALA A 98 -6.62 -2.85 10.04
CA ALA A 98 -7.33 -3.78 9.17
C ALA A 98 -7.48 -5.18 9.79
N VAL A 99 -6.44 -5.69 10.43
CA VAL A 99 -6.51 -6.99 11.15
C VAL A 99 -7.50 -6.93 12.31
N ALA A 100 -7.48 -5.85 13.10
CA ALA A 100 -8.44 -5.63 14.19
C ALA A 100 -9.89 -5.57 13.68
N HIS A 101 -10.13 -4.80 12.60
CA HIS A 101 -11.44 -4.68 11.96
C HIS A 101 -11.97 -6.04 11.45
N VAL A 102 -11.12 -6.80 10.76
CA VAL A 102 -11.47 -8.14 10.26
C VAL A 102 -11.78 -9.10 11.41
N ALA A 103 -11.01 -9.04 12.50
CA ALA A 103 -11.28 -9.84 13.69
C ALA A 103 -12.67 -9.53 14.25
N ALA A 104 -13.02 -8.26 14.42
CA ALA A 104 -14.35 -7.85 14.89
C ALA A 104 -15.47 -8.34 13.97
N LEU A 105 -15.32 -8.19 12.64
CA LEU A 105 -16.29 -8.70 11.66
C LEU A 105 -16.49 -10.22 11.71
N ARG A 106 -15.46 -10.96 12.10
CA ARG A 106 -15.47 -12.44 12.17
C ARG A 106 -15.77 -12.98 13.57
N GLY A 107 -15.98 -12.10 14.56
CA GLY A 107 -16.21 -12.51 15.98
C GLY A 107 -14.96 -13.13 16.62
N LEU A 108 -13.75 -12.76 16.15
CA LEU A 108 -12.47 -13.21 16.67
C LEU A 108 -11.87 -12.13 17.58
N ALA A 109 -10.96 -12.51 18.47
CA ALA A 109 -10.12 -11.56 19.18
C ALA A 109 -9.02 -11.00 18.27
N ALA A 110 -8.59 -9.76 18.51
CA ALA A 110 -7.42 -9.17 17.89
C ALA A 110 -6.42 -8.70 18.94
N ARG A 111 -5.14 -9.02 18.72
CA ARG A 111 -4.02 -8.61 19.54
C ARG A 111 -3.01 -7.89 18.67
N ILE A 112 -2.91 -6.57 18.82
CA ILE A 112 -2.08 -5.72 17.96
C ILE A 112 -0.89 -5.20 18.76
N LEU A 113 0.30 -5.62 18.33
CA LEU A 113 1.56 -5.26 18.96
C LEU A 113 2.16 -4.02 18.26
N LEU A 114 2.64 -3.08 19.06
CA LEU A 114 3.18 -1.83 18.55
C LEU A 114 4.20 -1.21 19.51
N PRO A 115 5.23 -0.49 19.01
CA PRO A 115 6.20 0.19 19.85
C PRO A 115 5.58 1.32 20.67
N ALA A 116 6.19 1.60 21.83
CA ALA A 116 5.76 2.68 22.73
C ALA A 116 5.72 4.07 22.06
N ARG A 117 6.56 4.31 21.05
CA ARG A 117 6.63 5.57 20.28
C ARG A 117 5.49 5.77 19.26
N SER A 118 4.61 4.77 19.08
CA SER A 118 3.50 4.87 18.12
C SER A 118 2.55 6.03 18.45
N ALA A 119 2.11 6.76 17.43
CA ALA A 119 1.27 7.95 17.59
C ALA A 119 -0.05 7.64 18.33
N PRO A 120 -0.46 8.48 19.32
CA PRO A 120 -1.68 8.23 20.09
C PRO A 120 -2.94 8.08 19.24
N ALA A 121 -3.11 8.90 18.19
CA ALA A 121 -4.26 8.83 17.29
C ALA A 121 -4.37 7.47 16.58
N ARG A 122 -3.24 6.90 16.14
CA ARG A 122 -3.20 5.58 15.51
C ARG A 122 -3.55 4.46 16.48
N ARG A 123 -3.02 4.52 17.73
CA ARG A 123 -3.39 3.58 18.79
C ARG A 123 -4.89 3.63 19.07
N ALA A 124 -5.46 4.85 19.20
CA ALA A 124 -6.88 5.02 19.43
C ALA A 124 -7.72 4.45 18.28
N ALA A 125 -7.30 4.66 17.03
CA ALA A 125 -8.00 4.12 15.87
C ALA A 125 -8.00 2.56 15.84
N ILE A 126 -6.92 1.91 16.24
CA ILE A 126 -6.84 0.44 16.33
C ILE A 126 -7.68 -0.07 17.51
N ALA A 127 -7.60 0.60 18.67
CA ALA A 127 -8.41 0.24 19.85
C ALA A 127 -9.91 0.38 19.59
N ALA A 128 -10.32 1.37 18.79
CA ALA A 128 -11.72 1.57 18.40
C ALA A 128 -12.29 0.41 17.56
N GLU A 129 -11.44 -0.38 16.89
CA GLU A 129 -11.85 -1.63 16.21
C GLU A 129 -12.01 -2.81 17.19
N GLY A 130 -11.83 -2.61 18.50
CA GLY A 130 -12.01 -3.64 19.54
C GLY A 130 -10.76 -4.48 19.83
N ALA A 131 -9.59 -4.11 19.33
CA ALA A 131 -8.37 -4.86 19.56
C ALA A 131 -7.74 -4.63 20.93
N GLU A 132 -7.11 -5.66 21.49
CA GLU A 132 -6.13 -5.53 22.56
C GLU A 132 -4.85 -4.93 21.98
N LEU A 133 -4.41 -3.79 22.55
CA LEU A 133 -3.14 -3.18 22.21
C LEU A 133 -2.05 -3.66 23.15
N VAL A 134 -0.99 -4.23 22.60
CA VAL A 134 0.22 -4.63 23.33
C VAL A 134 1.33 -3.64 23.01
N VAL A 135 1.65 -2.80 23.96
CA VAL A 135 2.77 -1.85 23.83
C VAL A 135 4.05 -2.58 24.18
N VAL A 136 4.92 -2.74 23.17
CA VAL A 136 6.21 -3.43 23.31
C VAL A 136 7.27 -2.43 23.75
N ASP A 137 8.04 -2.78 24.78
CA ASP A 137 9.20 -2.02 25.20
C ASP A 137 10.38 -2.36 24.28
N GLY A 138 10.49 -1.62 23.18
CA GLY A 138 11.46 -1.88 22.13
C GLY A 138 11.10 -1.13 20.84
N ASP A 139 11.73 -1.55 19.77
CA ASP A 139 11.50 -1.02 18.44
C ASP A 139 10.42 -1.81 17.66
N TYR A 140 10.31 -1.56 16.36
CA TYR A 140 9.32 -2.23 15.51
C TYR A 140 9.67 -3.72 15.31
N GLU A 141 10.96 -4.05 15.20
CA GLU A 141 11.43 -5.43 15.06
C GLU A 141 11.13 -6.26 16.31
N ASP A 142 11.18 -5.65 17.49
CA ASP A 142 10.79 -6.33 18.75
C ASP A 142 9.28 -6.65 18.73
N ALA A 143 8.45 -5.73 18.24
CA ALA A 143 7.03 -5.97 18.09
C ALA A 143 6.73 -7.08 17.07
N VAL A 144 7.44 -7.11 15.94
CA VAL A 144 7.32 -8.17 14.92
C VAL A 144 7.71 -9.53 15.50
N ARG A 145 8.84 -9.62 16.20
CA ARG A 145 9.28 -10.87 16.81
C ARG A 145 8.26 -11.40 17.83
N GLN A 146 7.76 -10.52 18.71
CA GLN A 146 6.74 -10.91 19.69
C GLN A 146 5.42 -11.29 19.04
N ALA A 147 5.02 -10.64 17.94
CA ALA A 147 3.82 -11.02 17.19
C ALA A 147 3.94 -12.42 16.59
N ALA A 148 5.09 -12.77 16.05
CA ALA A 148 5.36 -14.12 15.55
C ALA A 148 5.28 -15.17 16.67
N GLU A 149 5.85 -14.88 17.86
CA GLU A 149 5.76 -15.75 19.04
C GLU A 149 4.31 -15.92 19.52
N ASP A 150 3.55 -14.82 19.60
CA ASP A 150 2.14 -14.84 20.01
C ASP A 150 1.26 -15.57 18.97
N GLY A 151 1.52 -15.38 17.67
CA GLY A 151 0.83 -16.03 16.56
C GLY A 151 1.09 -17.52 16.44
N ALA A 152 2.20 -18.01 17.01
CA ALA A 152 2.53 -19.44 17.07
C ALA A 152 1.82 -20.20 18.19
N ARG A 153 1.09 -19.53 19.10
CA ARG A 153 0.34 -20.15 20.18
C ARG A 153 -0.92 -20.86 19.66
N ASP A 154 -1.41 -21.84 20.39
CA ASP A 154 -2.64 -22.55 20.04
C ASP A 154 -3.83 -21.60 19.87
N GLY A 155 -4.55 -21.74 18.76
CA GLY A 155 -5.71 -20.90 18.43
C GLY A 155 -5.36 -19.46 18.02
N CYS A 156 -4.07 -19.10 17.91
CA CYS A 156 -3.62 -17.81 17.43
C CYS A 156 -3.13 -17.90 15.97
N LEU A 157 -3.23 -16.77 15.26
CA LEU A 157 -2.73 -16.63 13.91
C LEU A 157 -2.06 -15.24 13.75
N GLU A 158 -0.79 -15.22 13.40
CA GLU A 158 -0.18 -13.99 12.93
C GLU A 158 -0.63 -13.67 11.50
N VAL A 159 -1.17 -12.48 11.30
CA VAL A 159 -1.53 -11.92 9.99
C VAL A 159 -0.48 -10.88 9.62
N ALA A 160 0.67 -11.35 9.14
CA ALA A 160 1.78 -10.49 8.71
C ALA A 160 1.59 -10.04 7.26
N ASP A 161 1.98 -8.80 6.94
CA ASP A 161 2.13 -8.30 5.57
C ASP A 161 3.60 -8.29 5.11
N VAL A 162 4.48 -8.86 5.91
CA VAL A 162 5.93 -9.02 5.67
C VAL A 162 6.36 -10.47 5.85
N GLY A 163 7.57 -10.82 5.40
CA GLY A 163 8.14 -12.17 5.53
C GLY A 163 7.73 -13.10 4.38
N ASP A 164 7.79 -14.42 4.62
CA ASP A 164 7.54 -15.49 3.64
C ASP A 164 6.52 -16.52 4.18
N SER A 165 5.61 -16.07 5.05
CA SER A 165 4.53 -16.91 5.57
C SER A 165 3.37 -17.03 4.59
N GLY A 166 2.51 -18.07 4.77
CA GLY A 166 1.25 -18.19 4.02
C GLY A 166 0.41 -16.90 4.07
N PRO A 167 0.15 -16.32 5.27
CA PRO A 167 -0.55 -15.05 5.38
C PRO A 167 0.07 -13.90 4.57
N ALA A 168 1.40 -13.77 4.49
CA ALA A 168 2.05 -12.73 3.70
C ALA A 168 1.78 -12.88 2.19
N HIS A 169 1.80 -14.10 1.66
CA HIS A 169 1.41 -14.38 0.27
C HIS A 169 -0.07 -14.10 0.02
N TRP A 170 -0.96 -14.51 0.93
CA TRP A 170 -2.40 -14.26 0.80
C TRP A 170 -2.75 -12.78 0.88
N VAL A 171 -2.00 -11.98 1.64
CA VAL A 171 -2.14 -10.51 1.65
C VAL A 171 -1.89 -9.93 0.26
N VAL A 172 -0.85 -10.38 -0.44
CA VAL A 172 -0.59 -9.97 -1.85
C VAL A 172 -1.76 -10.37 -2.75
N ASP A 173 -2.25 -11.60 -2.64
CA ASP A 173 -3.40 -12.08 -3.41
C ASP A 173 -4.66 -11.24 -3.16
N GLY A 174 -4.91 -10.85 -1.91
CA GLY A 174 -6.06 -10.02 -1.51
C GLY A 174 -6.05 -8.65 -2.18
N TYR A 175 -4.87 -8.04 -2.34
CA TYR A 175 -4.74 -6.74 -2.99
C TYR A 175 -5.02 -6.77 -4.50
N ALA A 176 -5.01 -7.93 -5.14
CA ALA A 176 -5.38 -8.06 -6.55
C ALA A 176 -6.80 -7.56 -6.84
N THR A 177 -7.70 -7.60 -5.85
CA THR A 177 -9.07 -7.09 -5.99
C THR A 177 -9.12 -5.64 -6.43
N LEU A 178 -8.24 -4.78 -5.91
CA LEU A 178 -8.15 -3.36 -6.28
C LEU A 178 -7.99 -3.19 -7.80
N PHE A 179 -7.14 -3.99 -8.41
CA PHE A 179 -6.83 -3.93 -9.84
C PHE A 179 -7.88 -4.61 -10.70
N THR A 180 -8.55 -5.64 -10.19
CA THR A 180 -9.65 -6.32 -10.92
C THR A 180 -10.95 -5.49 -10.98
N GLU A 181 -11.02 -4.38 -10.24
CA GLU A 181 -12.11 -3.41 -10.29
C GLU A 181 -11.96 -2.38 -11.41
N LEU A 182 -10.78 -2.30 -12.03
CA LEU A 182 -10.52 -1.34 -13.11
C LEU A 182 -11.32 -1.74 -14.35
N GLY A 183 -12.20 -0.84 -14.79
CA GLY A 183 -13.06 -1.04 -15.96
C GLY A 183 -12.40 -0.64 -17.29
N GLU A 184 -11.15 -0.20 -17.25
CA GLU A 184 -10.39 0.28 -18.40
C GLU A 184 -8.90 -0.06 -18.26
N ALA A 185 -8.19 -0.02 -19.40
CA ALA A 185 -6.76 -0.32 -19.45
C ALA A 185 -5.92 0.94 -19.23
N PHE A 186 -4.74 0.74 -18.64
CA PHE A 186 -3.71 1.77 -18.43
C PHE A 186 -2.37 1.28 -18.96
N ASP A 187 -1.53 2.20 -19.42
CA ASP A 187 -0.20 1.89 -19.93
C ASP A 187 0.85 1.94 -18.82
N VAL A 188 0.65 2.82 -17.83
CA VAL A 188 1.57 3.01 -16.70
C VAL A 188 0.78 3.10 -15.40
N VAL A 189 1.26 2.39 -14.37
CA VAL A 189 0.68 2.40 -13.01
C VAL A 189 1.75 2.88 -12.03
N LEU A 190 1.46 3.93 -11.25
CA LEU A 190 2.30 4.37 -10.14
C LEU A 190 1.69 3.89 -8.83
N VAL A 191 2.45 3.10 -8.06
CA VAL A 191 1.98 2.46 -6.83
C VAL A 191 2.87 2.81 -5.64
N PRO A 192 2.33 3.45 -4.58
CA PRO A 192 3.04 3.67 -3.33
C PRO A 192 3.50 2.35 -2.71
N THR A 193 4.77 2.30 -2.33
CA THR A 193 5.45 1.07 -1.97
C THR A 193 6.18 1.21 -0.63
N GLY A 194 5.75 0.43 0.35
CA GLY A 194 6.48 0.16 1.59
C GLY A 194 7.17 -1.20 1.47
N VAL A 195 6.71 -2.23 2.19
CA VAL A 195 7.25 -3.61 2.09
C VAL A 195 7.01 -4.28 0.72
N GLY A 196 6.20 -3.68 -0.15
CA GLY A 196 6.03 -4.12 -1.54
C GLY A 196 4.82 -5.02 -1.81
N SER A 197 4.03 -5.43 -0.83
CA SER A 197 2.90 -6.37 -1.06
C SER A 197 1.84 -5.81 -2.02
N LEU A 198 1.51 -4.50 -1.96
CA LEU A 198 0.62 -3.87 -2.94
C LEU A 198 1.28 -3.76 -4.31
N ALA A 199 2.56 -3.40 -4.35
CA ALA A 199 3.32 -3.29 -5.59
C ALA A 199 3.47 -4.65 -6.29
N ALA A 200 3.58 -5.76 -5.55
CA ALA A 200 3.55 -7.11 -6.10
C ALA A 200 2.19 -7.43 -6.76
N ALA A 201 1.09 -7.06 -6.11
CA ALA A 201 -0.24 -7.21 -6.73
C ALA A 201 -0.41 -6.33 -7.98
N ALA A 202 0.15 -5.11 -7.97
CA ALA A 202 0.22 -4.23 -9.14
C ALA A 202 1.07 -4.86 -10.27
N ALA A 203 2.21 -5.46 -9.92
CA ALA A 203 3.08 -6.15 -10.89
C ALA A 203 2.35 -7.30 -11.59
N ARG A 204 1.58 -8.11 -10.85
CA ARG A 204 0.73 -9.16 -11.40
C ARG A 204 -0.33 -8.61 -12.36
N TYR A 205 -0.97 -7.51 -11.98
CA TYR A 205 -1.90 -6.81 -12.87
C TYR A 205 -1.19 -6.28 -14.12
N GLY A 206 -0.06 -5.60 -13.96
CA GLY A 206 0.72 -5.04 -15.06
C GLY A 206 1.14 -6.09 -16.08
N ALA A 207 1.62 -7.26 -15.61
CA ALA A 207 1.99 -8.39 -16.45
C ALA A 207 0.79 -8.93 -17.27
N MET A 208 -0.40 -8.99 -16.65
CA MET A 208 -1.62 -9.44 -17.32
C MET A 208 -2.17 -8.40 -18.29
N ALA A 209 -2.12 -7.12 -17.94
CA ALA A 209 -2.74 -6.02 -18.70
C ALA A 209 -1.79 -5.38 -19.73
N GLY A 210 -0.50 -5.71 -19.72
CA GLY A 210 0.51 -5.05 -20.53
C GLY A 210 0.88 -3.64 -20.04
N ALA A 211 0.66 -3.35 -18.75
CA ALA A 211 0.96 -2.05 -18.15
C ALA A 211 2.33 -2.06 -17.46
N ALA A 212 3.11 -1.01 -17.64
CA ALA A 212 4.35 -0.81 -16.88
C ALA A 212 4.02 -0.35 -15.45
N VAL A 213 4.59 -1.01 -14.44
CA VAL A 213 4.37 -0.66 -13.03
C VAL A 213 5.61 0.02 -12.46
N ILE A 214 5.41 1.21 -11.90
CA ILE A 214 6.43 2.02 -11.26
C ILE A 214 6.16 2.08 -9.76
N ALA A 215 7.13 1.67 -8.96
CA ALA A 215 7.07 1.79 -7.52
C ALA A 215 7.38 3.23 -7.07
N VAL A 216 6.68 3.68 -6.04
CA VAL A 216 6.89 5.00 -5.44
C VAL A 216 7.24 4.84 -3.97
N GLU A 217 8.41 5.32 -3.57
CA GLU A 217 8.92 5.17 -2.21
C GLU A 217 9.35 6.53 -1.61
N PRO A 218 9.33 6.68 -0.27
CA PRO A 218 9.99 7.81 0.37
C PRO A 218 11.49 7.79 0.13
N VAL A 219 12.11 8.93 -0.08
CA VAL A 219 13.58 9.05 -0.13
C VAL A 219 14.22 8.46 1.13
N ALA A 220 13.56 8.63 2.28
CA ALA A 220 14.03 8.15 3.58
C ALA A 220 13.93 6.62 3.78
N ALA A 221 13.16 5.90 2.92
CA ALA A 221 12.88 4.48 3.08
C ALA A 221 12.75 3.78 1.73
N ALA A 222 13.73 3.94 0.84
CA ALA A 222 13.71 3.43 -0.53
C ALA A 222 14.27 2.00 -0.61
N CYS A 223 13.66 1.05 0.11
CA CYS A 223 14.16 -0.32 0.22
C CYS A 223 13.99 -1.12 -1.10
N LEU A 224 12.92 -0.89 -1.84
CA LEU A 224 12.72 -1.55 -3.13
C LEU A 224 13.70 -1.01 -4.18
N ALA A 225 13.90 0.31 -4.27
CA ALA A 225 14.87 0.89 -5.19
C ALA A 225 16.30 0.35 -4.94
N ALA A 226 16.69 0.23 -3.67
CA ALA A 226 17.96 -0.38 -3.28
C ALA A 226 18.03 -1.87 -3.67
N SER A 227 16.94 -2.61 -3.45
CA SER A 227 16.84 -4.04 -3.78
C SER A 227 16.88 -4.29 -5.29
N LEU A 228 16.20 -3.47 -6.10
CA LEU A 228 16.24 -3.57 -7.57
C LEU A 228 17.65 -3.27 -8.11
N ALA A 229 18.32 -2.25 -7.56
CA ALA A 229 19.69 -1.92 -7.93
C ALA A 229 20.70 -3.03 -7.56
N ALA A 230 20.49 -3.70 -6.42
CA ALA A 230 21.35 -4.78 -5.94
C ALA A 230 20.99 -6.16 -6.57
N GLY A 231 19.79 -6.30 -7.14
CA GLY A 231 19.26 -7.59 -7.63
C GLY A 231 18.85 -8.57 -6.54
N ALA A 232 18.81 -8.13 -5.27
CA ALA A 232 18.44 -8.93 -4.08
C ALA A 232 17.80 -8.01 -3.01
N PRO A 233 16.93 -8.56 -2.13
CA PRO A 233 16.41 -7.81 -0.99
C PRO A 233 17.53 -7.12 -0.21
N THR A 234 17.41 -5.82 -0.05
CA THR A 234 18.44 -4.98 0.56
C THR A 234 17.82 -4.10 1.63
N ARG A 235 18.33 -4.25 2.85
CA ARG A 235 17.89 -3.45 3.99
C ARG A 235 18.47 -2.03 3.92
N VAL A 236 17.63 -1.03 4.17
CA VAL A 236 18.02 0.38 4.24
C VAL A 236 17.76 0.96 5.64
N ALA A 237 18.44 2.04 5.98
CA ALA A 237 18.09 2.82 7.16
C ALA A 237 16.76 3.57 6.94
N THR A 238 15.94 3.66 7.99
CA THR A 238 14.67 4.38 7.99
C THR A 238 14.70 5.45 9.09
N PRO A 239 15.24 6.65 8.79
CA PRO A 239 15.32 7.73 9.79
C PRO A 239 13.93 8.32 10.10
N GLY A 240 12.90 7.91 9.39
CA GLY A 240 11.52 8.35 9.52
C GLY A 240 11.06 9.23 8.36
N THR A 241 9.77 9.14 8.03
CA THR A 241 9.07 9.95 7.03
C THR A 241 7.63 10.21 7.49
N GLY A 242 7.02 11.28 7.01
CA GLY A 242 5.59 11.52 7.18
C GLY A 242 4.74 10.41 6.55
N MET A 243 5.19 9.84 5.44
CA MET A 243 4.55 8.71 4.74
C MET A 243 4.73 7.40 5.52
N ALA A 244 4.19 7.35 6.74
CA ALA A 244 4.48 6.30 7.71
C ALA A 244 4.06 4.89 7.26
N GLY A 245 3.09 4.75 6.35
CA GLY A 245 2.73 3.46 5.73
C GLY A 245 3.77 2.95 4.73
N LEU A 246 4.72 3.80 4.35
CA LEU A 246 5.81 3.49 3.41
C LEU A 246 7.18 3.49 4.10
N ASP A 247 7.27 3.76 5.41
CA ASP A 247 8.50 3.79 6.20
C ASP A 247 8.98 2.36 6.52
N CYS A 248 9.52 1.69 5.50
CA CYS A 248 9.89 0.28 5.55
C CYS A 248 11.37 0.07 5.23
N ALA A 249 12.07 -0.69 6.07
CA ALA A 249 13.50 -0.93 5.95
C ALA A 249 13.84 -1.99 4.90
N GLU A 250 12.90 -2.89 4.58
CA GLU A 250 13.15 -4.05 3.72
C GLU A 250 11.86 -4.47 3.00
N VAL A 251 12.01 -5.05 1.81
CA VAL A 251 10.90 -5.62 1.06
C VAL A 251 10.47 -6.98 1.63
N SER A 252 9.18 -7.28 1.58
CA SER A 252 8.65 -8.59 1.98
C SER A 252 9.20 -9.70 1.07
N ALA A 253 9.66 -10.80 1.67
CA ALA A 253 10.15 -11.96 0.92
C ALA A 253 9.05 -12.57 0.04
N ALA A 254 7.80 -12.60 0.52
CA ALA A 254 6.66 -13.06 -0.27
C ALA A 254 6.37 -12.19 -1.50
N ALA A 255 6.70 -10.89 -1.45
CA ALA A 255 6.50 -9.96 -2.55
C ALA A 255 7.67 -9.94 -3.55
N TRP A 256 8.89 -10.26 -3.08
CA TRP A 256 10.12 -10.06 -3.84
C TRP A 256 10.15 -10.67 -5.24
N PRO A 257 9.69 -11.92 -5.48
CA PRO A 257 9.69 -12.49 -6.82
C PRO A 257 8.92 -11.64 -7.83
N ASP A 258 7.71 -11.21 -7.48
CA ASP A 258 6.86 -10.37 -8.34
C ASP A 258 7.44 -8.95 -8.49
N LEU A 259 8.01 -8.38 -7.42
CA LEU A 259 8.65 -7.07 -7.45
C LEU A 259 9.86 -7.07 -8.39
N ARG A 260 10.73 -8.06 -8.25
CA ARG A 260 11.93 -8.19 -9.06
C ARG A 260 11.63 -8.34 -10.56
N ALA A 261 10.61 -9.13 -10.89
CA ALA A 261 10.25 -9.41 -12.28
C ALA A 261 9.31 -8.33 -12.85
N GLY A 262 8.31 -7.89 -12.09
CA GLY A 262 7.19 -7.12 -12.64
C GLY A 262 7.26 -5.61 -12.47
N ILE A 263 8.13 -5.08 -11.59
CA ILE A 263 8.31 -3.63 -11.44
C ILE A 263 9.28 -3.11 -12.49
N ALA A 264 8.83 -2.18 -13.34
CA ALA A 264 9.67 -1.61 -14.40
C ALA A 264 10.75 -0.65 -13.86
N GLY A 265 10.49 -0.05 -12.71
CA GLY A 265 11.43 0.82 -12.01
C GLY A 265 10.79 1.53 -10.83
N GLY A 266 11.52 2.44 -10.21
CA GLY A 266 11.05 3.19 -9.04
C GLY A 266 11.37 4.68 -9.13
N VAL A 267 10.52 5.47 -8.46
CA VAL A 267 10.70 6.90 -8.22
C VAL A 267 10.65 7.15 -6.73
N THR A 268 11.62 7.90 -6.19
CA THR A 268 11.56 8.31 -4.78
C THR A 268 11.04 9.74 -4.66
N VAL A 269 10.24 9.99 -3.64
CA VAL A 269 9.65 11.31 -3.31
C VAL A 269 9.99 11.68 -1.87
N ASP A 270 10.12 12.96 -1.58
CA ASP A 270 10.27 13.42 -0.21
C ASP A 270 8.92 13.85 0.41
N ASP A 271 8.93 14.13 1.72
CA ASP A 271 7.72 14.51 2.46
C ASP A 271 7.12 15.83 1.94
N ALA A 272 7.95 16.77 1.48
CA ALA A 272 7.48 18.06 0.97
C ALA A 272 6.75 17.90 -0.36
N GLU A 273 7.22 17.00 -1.22
CA GLU A 273 6.60 16.65 -2.49
C GLU A 273 5.27 15.92 -2.28
N ALA A 274 5.23 14.95 -1.34
CA ALA A 274 4.00 14.27 -0.96
C ALA A 274 2.96 15.26 -0.41
N GLN A 275 3.36 16.20 0.47
CA GLN A 275 2.50 17.26 0.98
C GLN A 275 2.02 18.24 -0.10
N ALA A 276 2.86 18.56 -1.10
CA ALA A 276 2.44 19.35 -2.25
C ALA A 276 1.35 18.63 -3.05
N ALA A 277 1.52 17.33 -3.30
CA ALA A 277 0.52 16.51 -3.95
C ALA A 277 -0.78 16.38 -3.14
N MET A 278 -0.69 16.28 -1.79
CA MET A 278 -1.88 16.33 -0.92
C MET A 278 -2.67 17.63 -1.11
N ARG A 279 -2.00 18.78 -1.17
CA ARG A 279 -2.66 20.09 -1.41
C ARG A 279 -3.34 20.15 -2.76
N GLU A 280 -2.69 19.61 -3.78
CA GLU A 280 -3.24 19.56 -5.13
C GLU A 280 -4.50 18.68 -5.19
N LEU A 281 -4.45 17.47 -4.63
CA LEU A 281 -5.60 16.58 -4.54
C LEU A 281 -6.73 17.19 -3.71
N ALA A 282 -6.42 17.85 -2.60
CA ALA A 282 -7.40 18.55 -1.78
C ALA A 282 -8.11 19.69 -2.55
N ALA A 283 -7.38 20.43 -3.41
CA ALA A 283 -7.98 21.46 -4.27
C ALA A 283 -8.95 20.87 -5.31
N LEU A 284 -8.78 19.58 -5.67
CA LEU A 284 -9.71 18.82 -6.51
C LEU A 284 -10.84 18.15 -5.72
N GLY A 285 -10.93 18.39 -4.41
CA GLY A 285 -11.92 17.79 -3.52
C GLY A 285 -11.63 16.34 -3.14
N LEU A 286 -10.38 15.89 -3.32
CA LEU A 286 -9.92 14.54 -3.00
C LEU A 286 -9.09 14.56 -1.71
N ALA A 287 -9.65 14.03 -0.62
CA ALA A 287 -8.98 13.96 0.67
C ALA A 287 -8.11 12.69 0.73
N ILE A 288 -6.89 12.79 0.23
CA ILE A 288 -5.90 11.70 0.16
C ILE A 288 -4.76 11.96 1.13
N GLY A 289 -4.39 10.94 1.91
CA GLY A 289 -3.25 10.97 2.84
C GLY A 289 -1.89 11.01 2.13
N ASP A 290 -0.83 11.20 2.90
CA ASP A 290 0.53 11.36 2.42
C ASP A 290 1.04 10.16 1.59
N CYS A 291 0.82 8.93 2.08
CA CYS A 291 1.20 7.73 1.33
C CYS A 291 0.46 7.63 -0.02
N GLY A 292 -0.85 7.95 -0.03
CA GLY A 292 -1.66 7.90 -1.26
C GLY A 292 -1.29 9.01 -2.25
N ALA A 293 -0.93 10.20 -1.77
CA ALA A 293 -0.54 11.34 -2.58
C ALA A 293 0.84 11.18 -3.22
N ALA A 294 1.71 10.32 -2.66
CA ALA A 294 3.04 10.05 -3.19
C ALA A 294 3.02 9.65 -4.68
N ALA A 295 1.99 8.93 -5.13
CA ALA A 295 1.85 8.54 -6.53
C ALA A 295 1.74 9.76 -7.48
N LEU A 296 1.02 10.81 -7.07
CA LEU A 296 0.93 12.05 -7.84
C LEU A 296 2.27 12.81 -7.84
N ALA A 297 2.94 12.91 -6.69
CA ALA A 297 4.26 13.52 -6.59
C ALA A 297 5.26 12.82 -7.52
N ALA A 298 5.25 11.47 -7.54
CA ALA A 298 6.10 10.69 -8.43
C ALA A 298 5.75 10.87 -9.91
N LEU A 299 4.46 10.99 -10.28
CA LEU A 299 4.09 11.27 -11.66
C LEU A 299 4.63 12.64 -12.13
N ARG A 300 4.52 13.67 -11.28
CA ARG A 300 5.08 15.00 -11.59
C ARG A 300 6.59 14.92 -11.82
N ALA A 301 7.32 14.29 -10.91
CA ALA A 301 8.75 14.08 -11.05
C ALA A 301 9.09 13.27 -12.32
N LEU A 302 8.36 12.16 -12.56
CA LEU A 302 8.55 11.32 -13.73
C LEU A 302 8.34 12.09 -15.03
N ALA A 303 7.30 12.94 -15.11
CA ALA A 303 6.95 13.67 -16.32
C ALA A 303 7.90 14.85 -16.62
N THR A 304 8.43 15.55 -15.59
CA THR A 304 9.07 16.83 -15.76
C THR A 304 10.58 16.84 -15.50
N GLU A 305 11.11 15.90 -14.69
CA GLU A 305 12.53 15.94 -14.32
C GLU A 305 13.42 15.23 -15.36
N ASP A 306 14.54 15.84 -15.69
CA ASP A 306 15.55 15.26 -16.61
C ASP A 306 16.11 13.93 -16.06
N ALA A 307 16.32 13.85 -14.75
CA ALA A 307 16.80 12.65 -14.08
C ALA A 307 15.86 11.43 -14.27
N ALA A 308 14.59 11.64 -14.60
CA ALA A 308 13.62 10.57 -14.85
C ALA A 308 13.57 10.14 -16.34
N ALA A 309 14.29 10.79 -17.25
CA ALA A 309 14.28 10.46 -18.67
C ALA A 309 14.57 8.98 -18.98
N PRO A 310 15.51 8.28 -18.30
CA PRO A 310 15.74 6.84 -18.55
C PRO A 310 14.52 5.99 -18.22
N LEU A 311 13.82 6.28 -17.12
CA LEU A 311 12.63 5.53 -16.72
C LEU A 311 11.44 5.86 -17.63
N ARG A 312 11.25 7.14 -18.00
CA ARG A 312 10.24 7.53 -19.01
C ARG A 312 10.39 6.74 -20.29
N ALA A 313 11.62 6.65 -20.80
CA ALA A 313 11.91 5.88 -22.02
C ALA A 313 11.66 4.38 -21.84
N ALA A 314 12.06 3.80 -20.69
CA ALA A 314 11.89 2.39 -20.40
C ALA A 314 10.41 1.97 -20.33
N VAL A 315 9.53 2.84 -19.80
CA VAL A 315 8.08 2.55 -19.69
C VAL A 315 7.25 3.12 -20.85
N GLY A 316 7.89 3.79 -21.84
CA GLY A 316 7.21 4.37 -22.98
C GLY A 316 6.24 5.51 -22.62
N LEU A 317 6.49 6.25 -21.52
CA LEU A 317 5.61 7.35 -21.10
C LEU A 317 5.65 8.51 -22.13
N GLY A 318 4.49 8.84 -22.69
CA GLY A 318 4.34 9.88 -23.70
C GLY A 318 2.90 10.36 -23.88
N ALA A 319 2.67 11.18 -24.90
CA ALA A 319 1.40 11.90 -25.11
C ALA A 319 0.14 11.01 -25.28
N ALA A 320 0.29 9.74 -25.65
CA ALA A 320 -0.82 8.81 -25.74
C ALA A 320 -1.04 8.00 -24.46
N SER A 321 -0.10 8.06 -23.50
CA SER A 321 -0.11 7.21 -22.33
C SER A 321 -1.27 7.49 -21.39
N ARG A 322 -1.92 6.41 -20.94
CA ARG A 322 -2.96 6.39 -19.92
C ARG A 322 -2.32 5.97 -18.60
N VAL A 323 -2.31 6.85 -17.62
CA VAL A 323 -1.61 6.68 -16.34
C VAL A 323 -2.60 6.47 -15.21
N LEU A 324 -2.35 5.44 -14.39
CA LEU A 324 -3.09 5.14 -13.18
C LEU A 324 -2.26 5.50 -11.94
N LEU A 325 -2.82 6.31 -11.05
CA LEU A 325 -2.29 6.58 -9.72
C LEU A 325 -3.06 5.78 -8.69
N ILE A 326 -2.37 5.13 -7.75
CA ILE A 326 -3.01 4.43 -6.64
C ILE A 326 -2.96 5.33 -5.41
N ALA A 327 -4.12 5.85 -4.98
CA ALA A 327 -4.29 6.60 -3.75
C ALA A 327 -4.64 5.62 -2.62
N THR A 328 -3.65 5.19 -1.87
CA THR A 328 -3.73 4.05 -0.94
C THR A 328 -4.56 4.30 0.32
N GLU A 329 -4.74 5.58 0.69
CA GLU A 329 -5.42 5.93 1.95
C GLU A 329 -5.97 7.36 1.92
N GLY A 330 -6.97 7.61 2.77
CA GLY A 330 -7.44 8.94 3.12
C GLY A 330 -6.62 9.57 4.26
N PRO A 331 -7.13 10.66 4.89
CA PRO A 331 -6.49 11.31 6.04
C PRO A 331 -6.52 10.41 7.28
N THR A 332 -5.58 9.48 7.41
CA THR A 332 -5.48 8.57 8.58
C THR A 332 -4.91 9.26 9.82
N ASP A 333 -4.29 10.42 9.66
CA ASP A 333 -3.92 11.39 10.70
C ASP A 333 -4.52 12.75 10.30
N PRO A 334 -5.72 13.09 10.81
CA PRO A 334 -6.42 14.33 10.44
C PRO A 334 -5.64 15.59 10.77
N ASP A 335 -4.91 15.62 11.87
CA ASP A 335 -4.11 16.78 12.27
C ASP A 335 -2.92 17.00 11.32
N ALA A 336 -2.23 15.92 10.94
CA ALA A 336 -1.15 15.99 9.97
C ALA A 336 -1.68 16.44 8.60
N TYR A 337 -2.85 15.92 8.19
CA TYR A 337 -3.51 16.30 6.95
C TYR A 337 -3.88 17.80 6.94
N ALA A 338 -4.50 18.30 8.02
CA ALA A 338 -4.86 19.71 8.14
C ALA A 338 -3.63 20.63 8.08
N ARG A 339 -2.54 20.25 8.77
CA ARG A 339 -1.26 21.00 8.69
C ARG A 339 -0.69 21.02 7.28
N ALA A 340 -0.72 19.89 6.55
CA ALA A 340 -0.16 19.77 5.21
C ALA A 340 -0.97 20.53 4.16
N THR A 341 -2.30 20.52 4.27
CA THR A 341 -3.22 21.07 3.25
C THR A 341 -3.74 22.47 3.56
N GLY A 342 -3.64 22.91 4.82
CA GLY A 342 -4.30 24.15 5.29
C GLY A 342 -5.82 24.00 5.38
N ALA A 343 -6.36 22.80 5.22
CA ALA A 343 -7.80 22.54 5.35
C ALA A 343 -8.23 22.67 6.82
N ALA A 344 -9.40 23.23 7.07
CA ALA A 344 -10.04 23.10 8.38
C ALA A 344 -10.35 21.62 8.65
N GLU A 345 -10.22 21.17 9.92
CA GLU A 345 -10.52 19.80 10.31
C GLU A 345 -11.78 19.27 9.60
N PRO A 346 -11.74 18.07 8.98
CA PRO A 346 -12.95 17.47 8.47
C PRO A 346 -13.90 17.25 9.65
N ARG A 347 -15.00 18.01 9.68
CA ARG A 347 -16.05 17.84 10.69
C ARG A 347 -16.49 16.39 10.62
N GLY A 348 -16.29 15.66 11.73
CA GLY A 348 -16.57 14.23 11.80
C GLY A 348 -17.93 13.92 11.20
N ALA A 349 -17.95 12.94 10.31
CA ALA A 349 -19.17 12.28 9.88
C ALA A 349 -19.75 11.58 11.13
N ALA A 350 -20.87 12.08 11.62
CA ALA A 350 -21.63 11.51 12.71
C ALA A 350 -22.30 10.21 12.28
#